data_5db13ada99e4923fc096dceb731f2f35
#
_entry.id   5db13ada99e4923fc096dceb731f2f35
#
_cell.length_a   1.000
_cell.length_b   1.000
_cell.length_c   1.000
_cell.angle_alpha   90.00
_cell.angle_beta   90.00
_cell.angle_gamma   90.00
#
_symmetry.space_group_name_H-M   'P 1'
#
loop_
_entity.id
_entity.type
_entity.pdbx_description
1 polymer ?
#
loop_
_entity_poly.entity_id
_entity_poly.type
_entity_poly.pdbx_seq_one_letter_code
_entity_poly.pdbx_strand_id
1 'polypeptide(L)' 'MKDKEVYQKTFELFNGQCAICGNNQIHMHHIRYGGLYGGRKTYMGNVIPLCKKHHDLVHTNKDYYMPKLIKIYERRKNER' A
#
# COMPACT_ATOMS: atom_id res chain seq x y z
N MET A 1 -8.15 13.70 6.39
CA MET A 1 -8.83 12.40 6.23
C MET A 1 -8.40 11.46 7.33
N LYS A 2 -9.33 10.76 7.94
CA LYS A 2 -9.00 9.83 9.01
C LYS A 2 -8.38 8.55 8.45
N ASP A 3 -7.54 7.91 9.25
CA ASP A 3 -6.85 6.68 8.83
C ASP A 3 -7.83 5.61 8.34
N LYS A 4 -8.93 5.45 9.06
CA LYS A 4 -9.95 4.47 8.70
C LYS A 4 -10.51 4.73 7.30
N GLU A 5 -10.73 5.97 6.95
CA GLU A 5 -11.24 6.35 5.64
C GLU A 5 -10.22 6.04 4.54
N VAL A 6 -8.94 6.30 4.82
CA VAL A 6 -7.87 6.00 3.88
C VAL A 6 -7.79 4.51 3.61
N TYR A 7 -7.85 3.71 4.67
CA TYR A 7 -7.84 2.25 4.53
C TYR A 7 -9.03 1.75 3.73
N GLN A 8 -10.22 2.28 4.02
CA GLN A 8 -11.44 1.87 3.33
C GLN A 8 -11.37 2.20 1.84
N LYS A 9 -10.98 3.42 1.51
CA LYS A 9 -10.88 3.85 0.11
C LYS A 9 -9.80 3.08 -0.65
N THR A 10 -8.69 2.81 0.00
CA THR A 10 -7.61 2.03 -0.61
C THR A 10 -8.05 0.59 -0.84
N PHE A 11 -8.75 0.01 0.13
CA PHE A 11 -9.32 -1.32 0.00
C PHE A 11 -10.24 -1.40 -1.22
N GLU A 12 -11.11 -0.41 -1.37
CA GLU A 12 -12.03 -0.37 -2.51
C GLU A 12 -11.30 -0.19 -3.84
N LEU A 13 -10.27 0.65 -3.84
CA LEU A 13 -9.48 0.91 -5.05
C LEU A 13 -8.87 -0.38 -5.60
N PHE A 14 -8.44 -1.28 -4.74
CA PHE A 14 -7.83 -2.55 -5.12
C PHE A 14 -8.78 -3.73 -5.04
N ASN A 15 -10.07 -3.48 -4.88
CA ASN A 15 -11.11 -4.51 -4.80
C ASN A 15 -10.86 -5.54 -3.71
N GLY A 16 -10.25 -5.11 -2.59
CA GLY A 16 -9.97 -5.99 -1.47
C GLY A 16 -8.91 -7.04 -1.74
N GLN A 17 -8.06 -6.81 -2.72
CA GLN A 17 -7.06 -7.79 -3.15
C GLN A 17 -5.65 -7.23 -3.04
N CYS A 18 -4.69 -8.14 -2.89
CA CYS A 18 -3.28 -7.78 -2.91
C CYS A 18 -2.94 -7.07 -4.22
N ALA A 19 -2.25 -5.94 -4.13
CA ALA A 19 -1.90 -5.14 -5.30
C ALA A 19 -0.96 -5.88 -6.25
N ILE A 20 -0.24 -6.87 -5.78
CA ILE A 20 0.73 -7.60 -6.59
C ILE A 20 0.14 -8.89 -7.16
N CYS A 21 -0.49 -9.72 -6.32
CA CYS A 21 -0.92 -11.05 -6.75
C CYS A 21 -2.44 -11.27 -6.72
N GLY A 22 -3.20 -10.34 -6.19
CA GLY A 22 -4.65 -10.47 -6.14
C GLY A 22 -5.21 -11.34 -5.03
N ASN A 23 -4.38 -11.75 -4.08
CA ASN A 23 -4.84 -12.53 -2.95
C ASN A 23 -5.83 -11.74 -2.11
N ASN A 24 -6.89 -12.38 -1.61
CA ASN A 24 -7.93 -11.73 -0.82
C ASN A 24 -7.54 -11.50 0.64
N GLN A 25 -6.53 -12.19 1.13
CA GLN A 25 -6.05 -12.00 2.50
C GLN A 25 -4.96 -10.94 2.49
N ILE A 26 -5.31 -9.75 2.93
CA ILE A 26 -4.42 -8.61 2.80
C ILE A 26 -4.18 -7.90 4.13
N HIS A 27 -3.06 -7.19 4.17
CA HIS A 27 -2.71 -6.24 5.21
C HIS A 27 -2.40 -4.91 4.53
N MET A 28 -2.72 -3.81 5.19
CA MET A 28 -2.39 -2.50 4.66
C MET A 28 -0.93 -2.18 4.95
N HIS A 29 -0.19 -1.87 3.90
CA HIS A 29 1.23 -1.56 3.99
C HIS A 29 1.44 -0.08 3.70
N HIS A 30 2.23 0.58 4.54
CA HIS A 30 2.62 1.98 4.31
C HIS A 30 3.83 2.01 3.41
N ILE A 31 3.71 2.68 2.28
CA ILE A 31 4.75 2.70 1.25
C ILE A 31 5.96 3.50 1.72
N ARG A 32 5.73 4.72 2.20
CA ARG A 32 6.79 5.59 2.68
C ARG A 32 6.71 5.73 4.19
N TYR A 33 7.87 5.71 4.82
CA TYR A 33 7.96 5.93 6.25
C TYR A 33 8.29 7.38 6.51
N GLY A 34 7.82 7.91 7.63
CA GLY A 34 8.18 9.26 8.05
C GLY A 34 9.67 9.37 8.30
N GLY A 35 10.21 10.57 8.21
CA GLY A 35 11.62 10.81 8.43
C GLY A 35 12.01 10.73 9.91
N LEU A 36 12.91 11.62 10.32
CA LEU A 36 13.47 11.62 11.68
C LEU A 36 12.44 11.60 12.81
N TYR A 37 11.28 12.19 12.58
CA TYR A 37 10.23 12.23 13.58
C TYR A 37 9.14 11.25 13.26
N GLY A 38 9.38 10.35 12.33
CA GLY A 38 8.36 9.76 11.65
C GLY A 38 7.81 8.50 12.11
N GLY A 39 6.58 8.52 12.34
CA GLY A 39 5.79 7.37 12.20
C GLY A 39 5.34 7.24 10.78
N ARG A 40 4.57 6.21 10.54
CA ARG A 40 3.93 5.99 9.26
C ARG A 40 2.84 7.05 9.10
N LYS A 41 2.81 7.66 7.93
CA LYS A 41 1.75 8.62 7.61
C LYS A 41 0.69 7.95 6.76
N THR A 42 -0.54 8.03 7.20
CA THR A 42 -1.66 7.40 6.51
C THR A 42 -2.40 8.45 5.69
N TYR A 43 -2.18 8.42 4.40
CA TYR A 43 -2.89 9.27 3.44
C TYR A 43 -3.02 8.53 2.11
N MET A 44 -3.95 9.00 1.27
CA MET A 44 -4.16 8.36 -0.04
C MET A 44 -2.88 8.45 -0.86
N GLY A 45 -2.46 7.31 -1.37
CA GLY A 45 -1.22 7.19 -2.12
C GLY A 45 -0.05 6.65 -1.33
N ASN A 46 -0.19 6.56 -0.01
CA ASN A 46 0.88 6.02 0.84
C ASN A 46 0.54 4.68 1.49
N VAL A 47 -0.63 4.14 1.17
CA VAL A 47 -1.07 2.86 1.72
C VAL A 47 -1.46 1.95 0.56
N ILE A 48 -1.11 0.68 0.65
CA ILE A 48 -1.39 -0.27 -0.42
C ILE A 48 -1.67 -1.64 0.22
N PRO A 49 -2.65 -2.41 -0.29
CA PRO A 49 -2.92 -3.73 0.25
C PRO A 49 -1.93 -4.76 -0.28
N LEU A 50 -1.36 -5.53 0.62
CA LEU A 50 -0.43 -6.61 0.28
C LEU A 50 -0.80 -7.86 1.07
N CYS A 51 -0.70 -9.02 0.44
CA CYS A 51 -0.84 -10.28 1.17
C CYS A 51 0.40 -10.48 2.05
N LYS A 52 0.31 -11.40 3.00
CA LYS A 52 1.41 -11.62 3.93
C LYS A 52 2.73 -11.90 3.21
N LYS A 53 2.69 -12.73 2.19
CA LYS A 53 3.88 -13.08 1.41
C LYS A 53 4.56 -11.87 0.82
N HIS A 54 3.78 -11.03 0.14
CA HIS A 54 4.34 -9.83 -0.49
C HIS A 54 4.67 -8.75 0.52
N HIS A 55 3.90 -8.67 1.60
CA HIS A 55 4.21 -7.76 2.69
C HIS A 55 5.60 -8.06 3.26
N ASP A 56 5.89 -9.34 3.50
CA ASP A 56 7.19 -9.76 4.02
C ASP A 56 8.31 -9.50 3.01
N LEU A 57 8.08 -9.76 1.73
CA LEU A 57 9.04 -9.49 0.68
C LEU A 57 9.38 -8.00 0.59
N VAL A 58 8.36 -7.16 0.66
CA VAL A 58 8.54 -5.71 0.61
C VAL A 58 9.31 -5.22 1.83
N HIS A 59 9.02 -5.75 3.01
CA HIS A 59 9.75 -5.38 4.22
C HIS A 59 11.24 -5.70 4.13
N THR A 60 11.55 -6.84 3.52
CA THR A 60 12.93 -7.27 3.34
C THR A 60 13.67 -6.45 2.28
N ASN A 61 12.92 -5.94 1.29
CA ASN A 61 13.50 -5.24 0.14
C ASN A 61 12.83 -3.89 -0.10
N LYS A 62 12.76 -3.06 0.93
CA LYS A 62 12.04 -1.78 0.90
C LYS A 62 12.46 -0.88 -0.26
N ASP A 63 13.75 -0.68 -0.42
CA ASP A 63 14.26 0.24 -1.44
C ASP A 63 13.94 -0.23 -2.86
N TYR A 64 13.90 -1.53 -3.05
CA TYR A 64 13.57 -2.11 -4.34
C TYR A 64 12.08 -1.96 -4.66
N TYR A 65 11.23 -2.23 -3.66
CA TYR A 65 9.79 -2.26 -3.88
C TYR A 65 9.10 -0.90 -3.79
N MET A 66 9.69 0.05 -3.06
CA MET A 66 9.03 1.34 -2.86
C MET A 66 8.61 2.00 -4.18
N PRO A 67 9.51 2.18 -5.17
CA PRO A 67 9.10 2.79 -6.43
C PRO A 67 8.11 1.93 -7.21
N LYS A 68 8.20 0.62 -7.08
CA LYS A 68 7.25 -0.28 -7.74
C LYS A 68 5.86 -0.15 -7.18
N LEU A 69 5.74 -0.06 -5.86
CA LEU A 69 4.44 0.11 -5.20
C LEU A 69 3.80 1.44 -5.56
N ILE A 70 4.60 2.49 -5.65
CA ILE A 70 4.11 3.80 -6.05
C ILE A 70 3.54 3.75 -7.47
N LYS A 71 4.23 3.09 -8.38
CA LYS A 71 3.77 2.93 -9.76
C LYS A 71 2.49 2.10 -9.83
N ILE A 72 2.41 1.03 -9.05
CA ILE A 72 1.22 0.18 -9.01
C ILE A 72 0.03 0.98 -8.52
N TYR A 73 0.21 1.77 -7.47
CA TYR A 73 -0.85 2.60 -6.93
C TYR A 73 -1.33 3.63 -7.97
N GLU A 74 -0.41 4.33 -8.60
CA GLU A 74 -0.76 5.35 -9.59
C GLU A 74 -1.48 4.76 -10.79
N ARG A 75 -1.03 3.61 -11.26
CA ARG A 75 -1.69 2.93 -12.36
C ARG A 75 -3.12 2.56 -12.00
N ARG A 76 -3.32 2.00 -10.81
CA ARG A 76 -4.65 1.62 -10.36
C ARG A 76 -5.57 2.82 -10.22
N LYS A 77 -5.05 3.90 -9.68
CA LYS A 77 -5.80 5.14 -9.53
C LYS A 77 -6.23 5.68 -10.88
N ASN A 78 -5.36 5.64 -11.88
CA ASN A 78 -5.64 6.17 -13.21
C ASN A 78 -6.60 5.30 -14.02
N GLU A 79 -6.72 4.03 -13.68
CA GLU A 79 -7.64 3.11 -14.34
C GLU A 79 -9.08 3.27 -13.85
N ARG A 80 -9.29 4.05 -12.80
CA ARG A 80 -10.63 4.27 -12.24
C ARG A 80 -11.19 5.69 -12.55
#